data_d282a01ca11c3cd56ab03814b203b280
#
_entry.id   d282a01ca11c3cd56ab03814b203b280
#
_cell.length_a   1.000
_cell.length_b   1.000
_cell.length_c   1.000
_cell.angle_alpha   90.00
_cell.angle_beta   90.00
_cell.angle_gamma   90.00
#
_symmetry.space_group_name_H-M   'P 1'
#
loop_
_entity.id
_entity.type
_entity.pdbx_description
1 polymer ?
#
loop_
_entity_poly.entity_id
_entity_poly.type
_entity_poly.pdbx_seq_one_letter_code
_entity_poly.pdbx_strand_id
1 'polypeptide(L)'
;MQLGNLLNAFTGANDDFFDELEETLIIADLGVETAERAVSALRETVRREGIRTVDEIRSALTDVLTGLLDVGDVELKLGTKPSVILIIGVNGVGKTTTIGKLAMRYAKEGKKVLLCAGDTFRAAAGEQLSVWAQRAGAEIVRRDEGADPASVIFDGINAAKARGSDIIICDTAGRLHNKSNLMNELNKISRIINRELPDADRETLLVIDATTGQNGLIQAREFNETANITGVVLTKLDGTAKGGIVFAIADQLRAPVKFVGIGEKSEDLIEFDSREFAEAILLS
;
A
#
# COMPACT_ATOMS: atom_id res chain seq x y z
N MET A 1 19.14 -6.42 19.05
CA MET A 1 20.05 -5.26 18.95
C MET A 1 19.43 -4.31 17.97
N GLN A 2 19.29 -3.02 18.29
CA GLN A 2 18.68 -2.09 17.36
C GLN A 2 19.67 -1.77 16.25
N LEU A 3 19.22 -1.64 15.02
CA LEU A 3 20.04 -1.39 13.82
C LEU A 3 20.97 -0.17 14.00
N GLY A 4 20.46 0.89 14.64
CA GLY A 4 21.27 2.07 14.99
C GLY A 4 22.47 1.76 15.91
N ASN A 5 22.34 0.82 16.84
CA ASN A 5 23.45 0.43 17.72
C ASN A 5 24.53 -0.34 16.96
N LEU A 6 24.15 -1.22 16.04
CA LEU A 6 25.09 -1.95 15.19
C LEU A 6 25.90 -0.98 14.32
N LEU A 7 25.23 -0.02 13.69
CA LEU A 7 25.91 0.98 12.87
C LEU A 7 26.83 1.87 13.69
N ASN A 8 26.43 2.28 14.91
CA ASN A 8 27.29 3.08 15.80
C ASN A 8 28.54 2.31 16.29
N ALA A 9 28.47 0.98 16.35
CA ALA A 9 29.59 0.11 16.70
C ALA A 9 30.50 -0.24 15.50
N PHE A 10 30.22 0.29 14.32
CA PHE A 10 30.97 0.01 13.10
C PHE A 10 32.44 0.44 13.24
N THR A 11 33.36 -0.52 13.15
CA THR A 11 34.80 -0.29 13.19
C THR A 11 35.48 -0.66 11.87
N GLY A 12 34.74 -1.21 10.93
CA GLY A 12 35.19 -1.63 9.62
C GLY A 12 34.26 -2.67 9.00
N ALA A 13 34.23 -2.72 7.70
CA ALA A 13 33.35 -3.60 6.91
C ALA A 13 34.01 -5.01 6.76
N ASN A 14 34.04 -5.77 7.85
CA ASN A 14 34.43 -7.18 7.85
C ASN A 14 33.21 -8.10 7.65
N ASP A 15 33.44 -9.39 7.47
CA ASP A 15 32.36 -10.36 7.24
C ASP A 15 31.43 -10.45 8.46
N ASP A 16 31.98 -10.43 9.68
CA ASP A 16 31.17 -10.49 10.91
C ASP A 16 30.15 -9.32 11.00
N PHE A 17 30.53 -8.11 10.59
CA PHE A 17 29.62 -6.96 10.55
C PHE A 17 28.46 -7.19 9.58
N PHE A 18 28.74 -7.71 8.39
CA PHE A 18 27.70 -7.96 7.39
C PHE A 18 26.75 -9.09 7.81
N ASP A 19 27.26 -10.13 8.45
CA ASP A 19 26.45 -11.23 8.96
C ASP A 19 25.52 -10.74 10.10
N GLU A 20 26.04 -9.93 11.03
CA GLU A 20 25.24 -9.32 12.10
C GLU A 20 24.19 -8.32 11.54
N LEU A 21 24.54 -7.57 10.48
CA LEU A 21 23.63 -6.68 9.80
C LEU A 21 22.48 -7.46 9.15
N GLU A 22 22.77 -8.56 8.47
CA GLU A 22 21.76 -9.42 7.85
C GLU A 22 20.77 -9.96 8.89
N GLU A 23 21.28 -10.53 9.97
CA GLU A 23 20.44 -10.99 11.09
C GLU A 23 19.56 -9.87 11.66
N THR A 24 20.12 -8.68 11.82
CA THR A 24 19.40 -7.52 12.34
C THR A 24 18.28 -7.08 11.40
N LEU A 25 18.51 -7.06 10.09
CA LEU A 25 17.51 -6.74 9.08
C LEU A 25 16.38 -7.80 9.02
N ILE A 26 16.71 -9.08 9.17
CA ILE A 26 15.72 -10.17 9.24
C ILE A 26 14.85 -10.01 10.49
N ILE A 27 15.46 -9.72 11.66
CA ILE A 27 14.73 -9.46 12.91
C ILE A 27 13.82 -8.23 12.79
N ALA A 28 14.20 -7.24 11.97
CA ALA A 28 13.38 -6.07 11.67
C ALA A 28 12.25 -6.35 10.66
N ASP A 29 11.97 -7.61 10.31
CA ASP A 29 10.93 -8.07 9.39
C ASP A 29 11.17 -7.76 7.88
N LEU A 30 12.40 -7.48 7.44
CA LEU A 30 12.70 -7.34 6.00
C LEU A 30 12.49 -8.67 5.24
N GLY A 31 12.55 -9.80 5.94
CA GLY A 31 12.58 -11.13 5.33
C GLY A 31 13.97 -11.49 4.79
N VAL A 32 14.25 -12.79 4.67
CA VAL A 32 15.58 -13.32 4.35
C VAL A 32 16.06 -12.84 2.98
N GLU A 33 15.28 -13.04 1.92
CA GLU A 33 15.67 -12.69 0.54
C GLU A 33 16.00 -11.20 0.37
N THR A 34 15.20 -10.31 1.00
CA THR A 34 15.38 -8.86 0.91
C THR A 34 16.58 -8.41 1.74
N ALA A 35 16.80 -9.02 2.92
CA ALA A 35 17.97 -8.74 3.76
C ALA A 35 19.27 -9.16 3.08
N GLU A 36 19.34 -10.36 2.51
CA GLU A 36 20.51 -10.84 1.73
C GLU A 36 20.84 -9.89 0.56
N ARG A 37 19.82 -9.41 -0.16
CA ARG A 37 19.98 -8.46 -1.26
C ARG A 37 20.49 -7.11 -0.78
N ALA A 38 19.96 -6.59 0.32
CA ALA A 38 20.40 -5.33 0.93
C ALA A 38 21.87 -5.42 1.35
N VAL A 39 22.24 -6.48 2.06
CA VAL A 39 23.61 -6.68 2.54
C VAL A 39 24.58 -6.89 1.37
N SER A 40 24.19 -7.67 0.35
CA SER A 40 25.02 -7.87 -0.85
C SER A 40 25.28 -6.55 -1.58
N ALA A 41 24.24 -5.74 -1.80
CA ALA A 41 24.38 -4.43 -2.43
C ALA A 41 25.23 -3.45 -1.61
N LEU A 42 25.07 -3.45 -0.27
CA LEU A 42 25.91 -2.65 0.62
C LEU A 42 27.37 -3.09 0.58
N ARG A 43 27.63 -4.41 0.61
CA ARG A 43 28.99 -4.98 0.53
C ARG A 43 29.69 -4.56 -0.77
N GLU A 44 28.98 -4.54 -1.89
CA GLU A 44 29.48 -4.07 -3.17
C GLU A 44 29.80 -2.56 -3.14
N THR A 45 28.89 -1.75 -2.60
CA THR A 45 29.07 -0.30 -2.46
C THR A 45 30.26 0.03 -1.58
N VAL A 46 30.41 -0.65 -0.43
CA VAL A 46 31.55 -0.48 0.48
C VAL A 46 32.89 -0.76 -0.21
N ARG A 47 32.98 -1.84 -1.01
CA ARG A 47 34.19 -2.18 -1.77
C ARG A 47 34.51 -1.16 -2.86
N ARG A 48 33.47 -0.70 -3.59
CA ARG A 48 33.61 0.25 -4.70
C ARG A 48 34.06 1.62 -4.21
N GLU A 49 33.47 2.11 -3.11
CA GLU A 49 33.67 3.48 -2.62
C GLU A 49 34.70 3.59 -1.50
N GLY A 50 35.14 2.46 -0.95
CA GLY A 50 36.15 2.43 0.10
C GLY A 50 35.68 2.98 1.44
N ILE A 51 34.40 2.73 1.77
CA ILE A 51 33.73 3.22 2.98
C ILE A 51 34.44 2.73 4.25
N ARG A 52 34.66 3.65 5.21
CA ARG A 52 35.42 3.37 6.42
C ARG A 52 34.83 3.98 7.70
N THR A 53 33.92 4.93 7.57
CA THR A 53 33.32 5.64 8.72
C THR A 53 31.87 5.25 8.96
N VAL A 54 31.39 5.50 10.19
CA VAL A 54 30.00 5.24 10.60
C VAL A 54 29.01 6.04 9.73
N ASP A 55 29.32 7.29 9.43
CA ASP A 55 28.43 8.15 8.65
C ASP A 55 28.34 7.69 7.19
N GLU A 56 29.48 7.27 6.60
CA GLU A 56 29.49 6.73 5.24
C GLU A 56 28.71 5.42 5.13
N ILE A 57 28.89 4.47 6.07
CA ILE A 57 28.17 3.19 6.04
C ILE A 57 26.68 3.39 6.25
N ARG A 58 26.28 4.34 7.11
CA ARG A 58 24.88 4.70 7.34
C ARG A 58 24.26 5.29 6.07
N SER A 59 24.94 6.23 5.42
CA SER A 59 24.48 6.83 4.17
C SER A 59 24.33 5.77 3.08
N ALA A 60 25.32 4.90 2.92
CA ALA A 60 25.29 3.83 1.92
C ALA A 60 24.15 2.84 2.18
N LEU A 61 23.91 2.47 3.43
CA LEU A 61 22.79 1.60 3.78
C LEU A 61 21.44 2.30 3.54
N THR A 62 21.31 3.60 3.87
CA THR A 62 20.13 4.39 3.52
C THR A 62 19.86 4.36 2.03
N ASP A 63 20.87 4.59 1.21
CA ASP A 63 20.73 4.60 -0.26
C ASP A 63 20.34 3.23 -0.81
N VAL A 64 20.92 2.15 -0.28
CA VAL A 64 20.56 0.77 -0.63
C VAL A 64 19.10 0.47 -0.26
N LEU A 65 18.68 0.80 0.95
CA LEU A 65 17.31 0.59 1.41
C LEU A 65 16.31 1.44 0.62
N THR A 66 16.63 2.71 0.35
CA THR A 66 15.81 3.58 -0.50
C THR A 66 15.61 2.97 -1.88
N GLY A 67 16.68 2.44 -2.49
CA GLY A 67 16.61 1.79 -3.79
C GLY A 67 15.76 0.51 -3.83
N LEU A 68 15.60 -0.19 -2.71
CA LEU A 68 14.68 -1.33 -2.61
C LEU A 68 13.21 -0.90 -2.57
N LEU A 69 12.93 0.31 -2.10
CA LEU A 69 11.58 0.89 -2.00
C LEU A 69 11.17 1.64 -3.27
N ASP A 70 12.14 2.12 -4.04
CA ASP A 70 11.90 2.91 -5.26
C ASP A 70 11.64 2.00 -6.47
N VAL A 71 10.46 1.39 -6.49
CA VAL A 71 10.07 0.36 -7.46
C VAL A 71 9.01 0.83 -8.46
N GLY A 72 8.79 2.12 -8.64
CA GLY A 72 7.86 2.65 -9.62
C GLY A 72 7.30 4.02 -9.28
N ASP A 73 6.21 4.39 -9.96
CA ASP A 73 5.59 5.69 -9.79
C ASP A 73 4.73 5.73 -8.52
N VAL A 74 5.12 6.55 -7.54
CA VAL A 74 4.42 6.71 -6.27
C VAL A 74 3.19 7.61 -6.40
N GLU A 75 3.10 8.45 -7.44
CA GLU A 75 1.95 9.30 -7.65
C GLU A 75 0.75 8.49 -8.19
N LEU A 76 -0.46 8.90 -7.79
CA LEU A 76 -1.69 8.34 -8.37
C LEU A 76 -1.98 8.99 -9.72
N LYS A 77 -2.27 8.16 -10.72
CA LYS A 77 -2.72 8.62 -12.03
C LYS A 77 -4.22 8.93 -11.98
N LEU A 78 -4.55 10.21 -11.87
CA LEU A 78 -5.93 10.70 -11.73
C LEU A 78 -6.20 11.89 -12.68
N GLY A 79 -5.64 11.86 -13.89
CA GLY A 79 -5.76 12.93 -14.89
C GLY A 79 -7.06 12.91 -15.69
N THR A 80 -7.79 11.78 -15.71
CA THR A 80 -9.05 11.64 -16.43
C THR A 80 -10.27 11.97 -15.56
N LYS A 81 -11.44 12.17 -16.21
CA LYS A 81 -12.70 12.48 -15.52
C LYS A 81 -13.83 11.59 -16.04
N PRO A 82 -14.31 10.61 -15.25
CA PRO A 82 -13.77 10.22 -13.95
C PRO A 82 -12.49 9.38 -14.07
N SER A 83 -11.61 9.47 -13.05
CA SER A 83 -10.60 8.46 -12.77
C SER A 83 -11.14 7.44 -11.77
N VAL A 84 -10.56 6.23 -11.72
CA VAL A 84 -11.04 5.14 -10.85
C VAL A 84 -9.95 4.68 -9.90
N ILE A 85 -10.25 4.59 -8.61
CA ILE A 85 -9.41 3.95 -7.60
C ILE A 85 -10.15 2.71 -7.09
N LEU A 86 -9.62 1.53 -7.35
CA LEU A 86 -10.12 0.26 -6.82
C LEU A 86 -9.31 -0.12 -5.59
N ILE A 87 -9.97 -0.28 -4.45
CA ILE A 87 -9.33 -0.64 -3.18
C ILE A 87 -9.55 -2.12 -2.91
N ILE A 88 -8.46 -2.89 -2.82
CA ILE A 88 -8.46 -4.34 -2.57
C ILE A 88 -7.66 -4.69 -1.32
N GLY A 89 -7.81 -5.91 -0.82
CA GLY A 89 -7.12 -6.42 0.37
C GLY A 89 -8.03 -7.25 1.26
N VAL A 90 -7.48 -7.95 2.26
CA VAL A 90 -8.26 -8.81 3.15
C VAL A 90 -9.15 -8.00 4.11
N ASN A 91 -10.07 -8.68 4.80
CA ASN A 91 -10.92 -8.01 5.80
C ASN A 91 -10.08 -7.57 7.02
N GLY A 92 -10.38 -6.40 7.57
CA GLY A 92 -9.73 -5.87 8.78
C GLY A 92 -8.43 -5.10 8.55
N VAL A 93 -7.90 -5.05 7.31
CA VAL A 93 -6.66 -4.31 7.01
C VAL A 93 -6.85 -2.79 6.89
N GLY A 94 -8.07 -2.28 6.99
CA GLY A 94 -8.32 -0.83 6.93
C GLY A 94 -8.78 -0.30 5.57
N LYS A 95 -9.29 -1.13 4.64
CA LYS A 95 -9.80 -0.68 3.32
C LYS A 95 -10.80 0.48 3.42
N THR A 96 -11.89 0.28 4.15
CA THR A 96 -12.96 1.28 4.28
C THR A 96 -12.47 2.58 4.91
N THR A 97 -11.55 2.50 5.88
CA THR A 97 -10.89 3.66 6.47
C THR A 97 -10.00 4.38 5.46
N THR A 98 -9.21 3.64 4.69
CA THR A 98 -8.38 4.19 3.61
C THR A 98 -9.23 4.91 2.57
N ILE A 99 -10.34 4.32 2.13
CA ILE A 99 -11.29 4.95 1.20
C ILE A 99 -11.80 6.26 1.77
N GLY A 100 -12.22 6.27 3.04
CA GLY A 100 -12.71 7.46 3.71
C GLY A 100 -11.68 8.59 3.77
N LYS A 101 -10.43 8.26 4.11
CA LYS A 101 -9.32 9.22 4.17
C LYS A 101 -8.96 9.78 2.79
N LEU A 102 -8.89 8.92 1.76
CA LEU A 102 -8.69 9.36 0.37
C LEU A 102 -9.83 10.26 -0.11
N ALA A 103 -11.09 9.89 0.18
CA ALA A 103 -12.23 10.71 -0.18
C ALA A 103 -12.17 12.11 0.46
N MET A 104 -11.82 12.19 1.75
CA MET A 104 -11.65 13.47 2.45
C MET A 104 -10.51 14.30 1.87
N ARG A 105 -9.39 13.67 1.52
CA ARG A 105 -8.23 14.32 0.89
C ARG A 105 -8.64 14.97 -0.43
N TYR A 106 -9.21 14.20 -1.36
CA TYR A 106 -9.59 14.72 -2.68
C TYR A 106 -10.75 15.71 -2.62
N ALA A 107 -11.68 15.55 -1.69
CA ALA A 107 -12.73 16.56 -1.45
C ALA A 107 -12.14 17.90 -0.97
N LYS A 108 -11.12 17.88 -0.10
CA LYS A 108 -10.38 19.09 0.31
C LYS A 108 -9.64 19.77 -0.86
N GLU A 109 -9.20 18.98 -1.85
CA GLU A 109 -8.59 19.47 -3.11
C GLU A 109 -9.64 19.97 -4.12
N GLY A 110 -10.92 20.00 -3.74
CA GLY A 110 -12.03 20.46 -4.59
C GLY A 110 -12.51 19.45 -5.63
N LYS A 111 -12.10 18.19 -5.55
CA LYS A 111 -12.54 17.12 -6.44
C LYS A 111 -13.92 16.59 -6.02
N LYS A 112 -14.77 16.32 -7.01
CA LYS A 112 -16.05 15.63 -6.80
C LYS A 112 -15.80 14.13 -6.71
N VAL A 113 -15.95 13.56 -5.51
CA VAL A 113 -15.68 12.15 -5.24
C VAL A 113 -17.00 11.38 -5.15
N LEU A 114 -17.04 10.19 -5.77
CA LEU A 114 -18.13 9.23 -5.65
C LEU A 114 -17.57 7.91 -5.10
N LEU A 115 -18.21 7.38 -4.05
CA LEU A 115 -17.84 6.11 -3.44
C LEU A 115 -18.77 5.00 -3.92
N CYS A 116 -18.22 3.80 -4.18
CA CYS A 116 -18.96 2.60 -4.51
C CYS A 116 -18.81 1.57 -3.39
N ALA A 117 -19.90 1.18 -2.74
CA ALA A 117 -19.92 0.18 -1.67
C ALA A 117 -19.95 -1.24 -2.25
N GLY A 118 -18.82 -1.71 -2.79
CA GLY A 118 -18.72 -3.02 -3.41
C GLY A 118 -18.53 -4.19 -2.41
N ASP A 119 -18.24 -3.96 -1.13
CA ASP A 119 -18.32 -5.01 -0.09
C ASP A 119 -19.79 -5.24 0.31
N THR A 120 -20.54 -5.87 -0.58
CA THR A 120 -21.99 -6.11 -0.42
C THR A 120 -22.31 -7.25 0.55
N PHE A 121 -21.32 -8.01 0.98
CA PHE A 121 -21.49 -9.14 1.89
C PHE A 121 -21.49 -8.75 3.37
N ARG A 122 -21.18 -7.49 3.67
CA ARG A 122 -21.07 -6.99 5.03
C ARG A 122 -21.92 -5.71 5.17
N ALA A 123 -23.11 -5.85 5.71
CA ALA A 123 -24.03 -4.71 5.95
C ALA A 123 -23.32 -3.56 6.67
N ALA A 124 -22.55 -3.87 7.73
CA ALA A 124 -21.78 -2.88 8.49
C ALA A 124 -20.72 -2.16 7.66
N ALA A 125 -20.16 -2.78 6.60
CA ALA A 125 -19.16 -2.12 5.74
C ALA A 125 -19.80 -1.00 4.90
N GLY A 126 -20.99 -1.26 4.34
CA GLY A 126 -21.74 -0.24 3.59
C GLY A 126 -22.19 0.93 4.48
N GLU A 127 -22.60 0.65 5.72
CA GLU A 127 -22.96 1.70 6.69
C GLU A 127 -21.73 2.52 7.09
N GLN A 128 -20.62 1.87 7.39
CA GLN A 128 -19.35 2.55 7.71
C GLN A 128 -18.88 3.43 6.55
N LEU A 129 -18.96 2.94 5.31
CA LEU A 129 -18.61 3.72 4.14
C LEU A 129 -19.53 4.93 3.95
N SER A 130 -20.82 4.80 4.29
CA SER A 130 -21.78 5.91 4.25
C SER A 130 -21.42 7.02 5.23
N VAL A 131 -20.94 6.67 6.43
CA VAL A 131 -20.44 7.65 7.41
C VAL A 131 -19.22 8.40 6.86
N TRP A 132 -18.29 7.69 6.21
CA TRP A 132 -17.14 8.32 5.56
C TRP A 132 -17.55 9.23 4.41
N ALA A 133 -18.49 8.79 3.56
CA ALA A 133 -19.04 9.62 2.48
C ALA A 133 -19.61 10.94 3.02
N GLN A 134 -20.42 10.87 4.08
CA GLN A 134 -20.99 12.06 4.72
C GLN A 134 -19.90 13.01 5.26
N ARG A 135 -18.88 12.46 5.94
CA ARG A 135 -17.77 13.27 6.48
C ARG A 135 -16.95 13.95 5.38
N ALA A 136 -16.76 13.27 4.26
CA ALA A 136 -16.02 13.79 3.12
C ALA A 136 -16.87 14.74 2.24
N GLY A 137 -18.18 14.81 2.43
CA GLY A 137 -19.08 15.48 1.49
C GLY A 137 -19.11 14.77 0.12
N ALA A 138 -18.78 13.48 0.08
CA ALA A 138 -18.76 12.66 -1.12
C ALA A 138 -20.10 11.97 -1.35
N GLU A 139 -20.41 11.69 -2.60
CA GLU A 139 -21.55 10.87 -2.95
C GLU A 139 -21.27 9.38 -2.77
N ILE A 140 -22.32 8.57 -2.54
CA ILE A 140 -22.17 7.12 -2.41
C ILE A 140 -23.23 6.38 -3.23
N VAL A 141 -22.81 5.30 -3.88
CA VAL A 141 -23.67 4.31 -4.51
C VAL A 141 -23.53 3.00 -3.74
N ARG A 142 -24.65 2.48 -3.26
CA ARG A 142 -24.76 1.21 -2.55
C ARG A 142 -26.03 0.49 -2.97
N ARG A 143 -26.06 -0.83 -2.77
CA ARG A 143 -27.23 -1.69 -2.92
C ARG A 143 -27.46 -2.49 -1.64
N ASP A 144 -28.54 -3.26 -1.61
CA ASP A 144 -28.86 -4.14 -0.50
C ASP A 144 -27.80 -5.22 -0.31
N GLU A 145 -27.72 -5.79 0.89
CA GLU A 145 -26.81 -6.87 1.23
C GLU A 145 -27.01 -8.07 0.28
N GLY A 146 -25.91 -8.67 -0.15
CA GLY A 146 -25.90 -9.79 -1.10
C GLY A 146 -26.06 -9.40 -2.57
N ALA A 147 -26.19 -8.12 -2.90
CA ALA A 147 -26.16 -7.68 -4.29
C ALA A 147 -24.83 -8.04 -4.96
N ASP A 148 -24.84 -8.17 -6.29
CA ASP A 148 -23.61 -8.39 -7.05
C ASP A 148 -22.67 -7.17 -6.98
N PRO A 149 -21.45 -7.29 -6.42
CA PRO A 149 -20.50 -6.19 -6.31
C PRO A 149 -20.25 -5.45 -7.63
N ALA A 150 -20.14 -6.21 -8.71
CA ALA A 150 -19.90 -5.66 -10.03
C ALA A 150 -21.08 -4.77 -10.53
N SER A 151 -22.31 -5.07 -10.10
CA SER A 151 -23.47 -4.23 -10.41
C SER A 151 -23.45 -2.90 -9.64
N VAL A 152 -22.91 -2.89 -8.41
CA VAL A 152 -22.71 -1.65 -7.63
C VAL A 152 -21.70 -0.74 -8.34
N ILE A 153 -20.61 -1.32 -8.81
CA ILE A 153 -19.57 -0.56 -9.54
C ILE A 153 -20.11 -0.02 -10.85
N PHE A 154 -20.91 -0.81 -11.58
CA PHE A 154 -21.57 -0.37 -12.81
C PHE A 154 -22.49 0.84 -12.56
N ASP A 155 -23.35 0.77 -11.53
CA ASP A 155 -24.22 1.88 -11.17
C ASP A 155 -23.42 3.11 -10.74
N GLY A 156 -22.33 2.91 -9.98
CA GLY A 156 -21.43 3.97 -9.56
C GLY A 156 -20.80 4.69 -10.74
N ILE A 157 -20.33 3.96 -11.75
CA ILE A 157 -19.78 4.54 -12.98
C ILE A 157 -20.83 5.38 -13.71
N ASN A 158 -22.04 4.86 -13.87
CA ASN A 158 -23.13 5.59 -14.52
C ASN A 158 -23.52 6.86 -13.74
N ALA A 159 -23.60 6.76 -12.41
CA ALA A 159 -23.86 7.90 -11.55
C ALA A 159 -22.73 8.95 -11.67
N ALA A 160 -21.48 8.54 -11.66
CA ALA A 160 -20.34 9.42 -11.80
C ALA A 160 -20.32 10.18 -13.14
N LYS A 161 -20.60 9.47 -14.25
CA LYS A 161 -20.74 10.09 -15.58
C LYS A 161 -21.87 11.14 -15.58
N ALA A 162 -23.04 10.78 -15.05
CA ALA A 162 -24.20 11.67 -15.03
C ALA A 162 -24.03 12.92 -14.18
N ARG A 163 -23.26 12.81 -13.07
CA ARG A 163 -23.06 13.88 -12.09
C ARG A 163 -21.76 14.66 -12.28
N GLY A 164 -20.91 14.21 -13.21
CA GLY A 164 -19.62 14.83 -13.52
C GLY A 164 -18.63 14.68 -12.35
N SER A 165 -18.59 13.50 -11.72
CA SER A 165 -17.61 13.21 -10.67
C SER A 165 -16.20 13.18 -11.26
N ASP A 166 -15.20 13.62 -10.49
CA ASP A 166 -13.80 13.60 -10.90
C ASP A 166 -13.15 12.26 -10.59
N ILE A 167 -13.50 11.65 -9.44
CA ILE A 167 -12.89 10.42 -8.95
C ILE A 167 -13.99 9.46 -8.46
N ILE A 168 -13.86 8.20 -8.83
CA ILE A 168 -14.66 7.09 -8.29
C ILE A 168 -13.74 6.25 -7.39
N ILE A 169 -14.09 6.02 -6.13
CA ILE A 169 -13.36 5.13 -5.23
C ILE A 169 -14.24 3.92 -4.92
N CYS A 170 -13.77 2.73 -5.27
CA CYS A 170 -14.51 1.48 -5.16
C CYS A 170 -14.00 0.65 -3.98
N ASP A 171 -14.87 0.36 -3.00
CA ASP A 171 -14.63 -0.67 -1.97
C ASP A 171 -14.85 -2.06 -2.56
N THR A 172 -14.16 -3.07 -2.02
CA THR A 172 -14.33 -4.48 -2.41
C THR A 172 -14.38 -5.39 -1.19
N ALA A 173 -14.94 -6.58 -1.37
CA ALA A 173 -14.84 -7.65 -0.39
C ALA A 173 -13.38 -8.06 -0.17
N GLY A 174 -13.10 -8.65 1.00
CA GLY A 174 -11.75 -9.08 1.37
C GLY A 174 -11.72 -10.51 1.93
N ARG A 175 -12.55 -11.42 1.40
CA ARG A 175 -12.70 -12.80 1.89
C ARG A 175 -11.70 -13.74 1.26
N LEU A 176 -10.41 -13.60 1.61
CA LEU A 176 -9.32 -14.38 1.01
C LEU A 176 -9.42 -15.89 1.29
N HIS A 177 -10.09 -16.30 2.38
CA HIS A 177 -10.37 -17.71 2.64
C HIS A 177 -11.24 -18.38 1.55
N ASN A 178 -11.92 -17.60 0.72
CA ASN A 178 -12.60 -18.05 -0.50
C ASN A 178 -11.92 -17.41 -1.73
N LYS A 179 -10.62 -17.70 -1.91
CA LYS A 179 -9.74 -17.07 -2.90
C LYS A 179 -10.35 -17.06 -4.29
N SER A 180 -10.84 -18.21 -4.78
CA SER A 180 -11.37 -18.30 -6.15
C SER A 180 -12.57 -17.41 -6.39
N ASN A 181 -13.50 -17.29 -5.44
CA ASN A 181 -14.67 -16.43 -5.59
C ASN A 181 -14.27 -14.96 -5.56
N LEU A 182 -13.37 -14.58 -4.62
CA LEU A 182 -12.86 -13.23 -4.53
C LEU A 182 -12.13 -12.80 -5.81
N MET A 183 -11.28 -13.64 -6.36
CA MET A 183 -10.54 -13.35 -7.59
C MET A 183 -11.46 -13.27 -8.81
N ASN A 184 -12.50 -14.11 -8.89
CA ASN A 184 -13.52 -14.01 -9.93
C ASN A 184 -14.32 -12.70 -9.83
N GLU A 185 -14.65 -12.26 -8.62
CA GLU A 185 -15.32 -10.98 -8.35
C GLU A 185 -14.46 -9.80 -8.79
N LEU A 186 -13.19 -9.75 -8.39
CA LEU A 186 -12.26 -8.70 -8.78
C LEU A 186 -12.06 -8.66 -10.31
N ASN A 187 -11.95 -9.81 -10.95
CA ASN A 187 -11.88 -9.90 -12.42
C ASN A 187 -13.14 -9.36 -13.09
N LYS A 188 -14.33 -9.65 -12.54
CA LYS A 188 -15.60 -9.14 -13.05
C LYS A 188 -15.69 -7.62 -12.91
N ILE A 189 -15.33 -7.09 -11.75
CA ILE A 189 -15.24 -5.63 -11.50
C ILE A 189 -14.28 -4.99 -12.51
N SER A 190 -13.10 -5.56 -12.66
CA SER A 190 -12.07 -5.07 -13.60
C SER A 190 -12.59 -4.99 -15.04
N ARG A 191 -13.31 -6.03 -15.50
CA ARG A 191 -13.91 -6.06 -16.85
C ARG A 191 -14.97 -4.97 -17.01
N ILE A 192 -15.78 -4.73 -15.99
CA ILE A 192 -16.80 -3.67 -16.04
C ILE A 192 -16.14 -2.31 -16.14
N ILE A 193 -15.14 -2.01 -15.30
CA ILE A 193 -14.43 -0.73 -15.35
C ILE A 193 -13.81 -0.52 -16.73
N ASN A 194 -13.12 -1.52 -17.28
CA ASN A 194 -12.48 -1.44 -18.58
C ASN A 194 -13.49 -1.24 -19.72
N ARG A 195 -14.66 -1.85 -19.64
CA ARG A 195 -15.73 -1.71 -20.65
C ARG A 195 -16.39 -0.34 -20.59
N GLU A 196 -16.72 0.13 -19.39
CA GLU A 196 -17.47 1.37 -19.20
C GLU A 196 -16.59 2.62 -19.25
N LEU A 197 -15.31 2.49 -18.91
CA LEU A 197 -14.32 3.57 -18.83
C LEU A 197 -12.99 3.13 -19.45
N PRO A 198 -12.95 2.84 -20.78
CA PRO A 198 -11.75 2.27 -21.44
C PRO A 198 -10.54 3.21 -21.37
N ASP A 199 -10.75 4.51 -21.39
CA ASP A 199 -9.70 5.53 -21.43
C ASP A 199 -9.45 6.21 -20.06
N ALA A 200 -10.09 5.71 -19.01
CA ALA A 200 -9.92 6.31 -17.68
C ALA A 200 -8.61 5.89 -17.04
N ASP A 201 -7.97 6.85 -16.36
CA ASP A 201 -6.91 6.54 -15.41
C ASP A 201 -7.45 5.64 -14.33
N ARG A 202 -6.68 4.61 -14.03
CA ARG A 202 -7.08 3.59 -13.09
C ARG A 202 -5.95 3.20 -12.16
N GLU A 203 -6.25 3.26 -10.88
CA GLU A 203 -5.39 2.75 -9.81
C GLU A 203 -6.06 1.55 -9.13
N THR A 204 -5.28 0.51 -8.89
CA THR A 204 -5.67 -0.63 -8.05
C THR A 204 -4.75 -0.66 -6.86
N LEU A 205 -5.25 -0.24 -5.70
CA LEU A 205 -4.47 -0.12 -4.49
C LEU A 205 -4.73 -1.32 -3.57
N LEU A 206 -3.67 -2.05 -3.28
CA LEU A 206 -3.69 -3.13 -2.30
C LEU A 206 -3.44 -2.56 -0.91
N VAL A 207 -4.41 -2.72 -0.02
CA VAL A 207 -4.28 -2.31 1.40
C VAL A 207 -3.77 -3.49 2.22
N ILE A 208 -2.69 -3.25 2.95
CA ILE A 208 -2.02 -4.23 3.82
C ILE A 208 -1.87 -3.64 5.22
N ASP A 209 -2.12 -4.45 6.22
CA ASP A 209 -1.87 -4.13 7.62
C ASP A 209 -0.39 -4.44 7.96
N ALA A 210 0.40 -3.41 8.25
CA ALA A 210 1.83 -3.53 8.52
C ALA A 210 2.12 -4.41 9.75
N THR A 211 1.18 -4.55 10.68
CA THR A 211 1.35 -5.38 11.89
C THR A 211 1.30 -6.89 11.60
N THR A 212 0.86 -7.29 10.41
CA THR A 212 0.72 -8.72 10.03
C THR A 212 2.04 -9.38 9.63
N GLY A 213 3.11 -8.60 9.41
CA GLY A 213 4.43 -9.11 9.05
C GLY A 213 4.39 -10.00 7.80
N GLN A 214 5.09 -11.12 7.82
CA GLN A 214 5.19 -12.05 6.68
C GLN A 214 3.83 -12.60 6.18
N ASN A 215 2.80 -12.66 7.04
CA ASN A 215 1.46 -13.04 6.61
C ASN A 215 0.86 -12.00 5.63
N GLY A 216 1.13 -10.71 5.86
CA GLY A 216 0.74 -9.64 4.93
C GLY A 216 1.37 -9.81 3.56
N LEU A 217 2.64 -10.22 3.50
CA LEU A 217 3.35 -10.49 2.26
C LEU A 217 2.76 -11.67 1.49
N ILE A 218 2.40 -12.76 2.17
CA ILE A 218 1.73 -13.92 1.54
C ILE A 218 0.41 -13.48 0.91
N GLN A 219 -0.40 -12.71 1.65
CA GLN A 219 -1.66 -12.16 1.14
C GLN A 219 -1.42 -11.26 -0.09
N ALA A 220 -0.41 -10.41 -0.03
CA ALA A 220 -0.06 -9.50 -1.10
C ALA A 220 0.31 -10.24 -2.40
N ARG A 221 1.11 -11.31 -2.31
CA ARG A 221 1.44 -12.17 -3.46
C ARG A 221 0.18 -12.78 -4.09
N GLU A 222 -0.76 -13.27 -3.28
CA GLU A 222 -2.01 -13.85 -3.77
C GLU A 222 -2.89 -12.87 -4.54
N PHE A 223 -2.96 -11.61 -4.09
CA PHE A 223 -3.66 -10.56 -4.83
C PHE A 223 -2.91 -10.16 -6.11
N ASN A 224 -1.57 -10.10 -6.07
CA ASN A 224 -0.75 -9.69 -7.21
C ASN A 224 -0.84 -10.66 -8.39
N GLU A 225 -1.08 -11.95 -8.15
CA GLU A 225 -1.29 -12.96 -9.20
C GLU A 225 -2.53 -12.68 -10.07
N THR A 226 -3.52 -11.96 -9.56
CA THR A 226 -4.82 -11.82 -10.22
C THR A 226 -5.23 -10.37 -10.47
N ALA A 227 -4.92 -9.48 -9.54
CA ALA A 227 -5.21 -8.07 -9.65
C ALA A 227 -3.99 -7.33 -10.21
N ASN A 228 -4.21 -6.47 -11.20
CA ASN A 228 -3.17 -5.58 -11.70
C ASN A 228 -2.94 -4.46 -10.69
N ILE A 229 -2.16 -4.74 -9.63
CA ILE A 229 -1.86 -3.81 -8.54
C ILE A 229 -0.97 -2.70 -9.09
N THR A 230 -1.38 -1.45 -8.90
CA THR A 230 -0.62 -0.26 -9.31
C THR A 230 0.07 0.42 -8.13
N GLY A 231 -0.31 0.07 -6.91
CA GLY A 231 0.30 0.58 -5.70
C GLY A 231 -0.19 -0.10 -4.43
N VAL A 232 0.55 0.12 -3.36
CA VAL A 232 0.27 -0.44 -2.03
C VAL A 232 -0.04 0.69 -1.05
N VAL A 233 -0.99 0.46 -0.17
CA VAL A 233 -1.28 1.29 1.00
C VAL A 233 -1.00 0.47 2.24
N LEU A 234 -0.05 0.92 3.06
CA LEU A 234 0.27 0.28 4.32
C LEU A 234 -0.48 0.98 5.46
N THR A 235 -1.21 0.22 6.24
CA THR A 235 -1.97 0.73 7.39
C THR A 235 -1.35 0.28 8.71
N LYS A 236 -1.70 0.98 9.78
CA LYS A 236 -1.30 0.65 11.17
C LYS A 236 0.23 0.61 11.37
N LEU A 237 0.95 1.46 10.64
CA LEU A 237 2.39 1.53 10.76
C LEU A 237 2.83 2.02 12.15
N ASP A 238 1.99 2.82 12.82
CA ASP A 238 2.12 3.25 14.21
C ASP A 238 2.02 2.11 15.24
N GLY A 239 1.44 0.99 14.86
CA GLY A 239 1.28 -0.21 15.71
C GLY A 239 2.44 -1.21 15.61
N THR A 240 3.46 -0.96 14.79
CA THR A 240 4.59 -1.87 14.62
C THR A 240 5.92 -1.21 14.97
N ALA A 241 6.72 -1.90 15.77
CA ALA A 241 8.12 -1.52 16.05
C ALA A 241 9.08 -1.95 14.92
N LYS A 242 8.56 -2.65 13.89
CA LYS A 242 9.36 -3.34 12.87
C LYS A 242 8.81 -3.01 11.48
N GLY A 243 9.05 -1.83 10.97
CA GLY A 243 8.59 -1.41 9.63
C GLY A 243 9.20 -2.17 8.43
N GLY A 244 10.10 -3.13 8.67
CA GLY A 244 10.86 -3.80 7.63
C GLY A 244 10.04 -4.59 6.60
N ILE A 245 8.82 -5.01 6.94
CA ILE A 245 7.90 -5.67 6.01
C ILE A 245 7.62 -4.82 4.75
N VAL A 246 7.73 -3.50 4.84
CA VAL A 246 7.56 -2.57 3.72
C VAL A 246 8.55 -2.87 2.61
N PHE A 247 9.81 -3.13 2.96
CA PHE A 247 10.87 -3.48 2.00
C PHE A 247 10.57 -4.79 1.29
N ALA A 248 10.15 -5.82 2.04
CA ALA A 248 9.79 -7.11 1.46
C ALA A 248 8.59 -7.00 0.50
N ILE A 249 7.59 -6.19 0.85
CA ILE A 249 6.42 -5.95 0.01
C ILE A 249 6.82 -5.22 -1.28
N ALA A 250 7.53 -4.11 -1.19
CA ALA A 250 7.96 -3.33 -2.35
C ALA A 250 8.85 -4.18 -3.29
N ASP A 251 9.82 -4.89 -2.72
CA ASP A 251 10.78 -5.70 -3.45
C ASP A 251 10.12 -6.89 -4.17
N GLN A 252 9.23 -7.61 -3.51
CA GLN A 252 8.66 -8.85 -4.05
C GLN A 252 7.43 -8.63 -4.95
N LEU A 253 6.61 -7.61 -4.66
CA LEU A 253 5.47 -7.28 -5.51
C LEU A 253 5.85 -6.43 -6.71
N ARG A 254 6.99 -5.74 -6.66
CA ARG A 254 7.37 -4.74 -7.66
C ARG A 254 6.29 -3.67 -7.87
N ALA A 255 5.55 -3.37 -6.81
CA ALA A 255 4.51 -2.35 -6.76
C ALA A 255 4.90 -1.25 -5.77
N PRO A 256 4.82 0.03 -6.16
CA PRO A 256 5.22 1.14 -5.29
C PRO A 256 4.30 1.24 -4.07
N VAL A 257 4.88 1.53 -2.92
CA VAL A 257 4.10 1.98 -1.77
C VAL A 257 3.72 3.44 -2.03
N LYS A 258 2.43 3.74 -2.07
CA LYS A 258 1.93 5.09 -2.37
C LYS A 258 1.52 5.85 -1.13
N PHE A 259 0.96 5.15 -0.15
CA PHE A 259 0.51 5.76 1.11
C PHE A 259 0.83 4.89 2.31
N VAL A 260 1.00 5.56 3.45
CA VAL A 260 1.10 4.92 4.76
C VAL A 260 0.11 5.53 5.75
N GLY A 261 -0.55 4.67 6.51
CA GLY A 261 -1.44 5.04 7.61
C GLY A 261 -0.71 4.94 8.95
N ILE A 262 -0.63 6.06 9.64
CA ILE A 262 0.10 6.24 10.90
C ILE A 262 -0.82 6.60 12.07
N GLY A 263 -2.13 6.37 11.94
CA GLY A 263 -3.12 6.66 12.97
C GLY A 263 -4.55 6.69 12.42
N GLU A 264 -5.50 7.18 13.21
CA GLU A 264 -6.94 7.09 12.93
C GLU A 264 -7.53 8.33 12.25
N LYS A 265 -6.88 9.50 12.33
CA LYS A 265 -7.38 10.76 11.76
C LYS A 265 -7.28 10.76 10.24
N SER A 266 -8.01 11.65 9.59
CA SER A 266 -8.00 11.78 8.12
C SER A 266 -6.62 12.14 7.56
N GLU A 267 -5.88 12.98 8.27
CA GLU A 267 -4.53 13.42 7.95
C GLU A 267 -3.44 12.37 8.21
N ASP A 268 -3.76 11.30 8.94
CA ASP A 268 -2.84 10.21 9.25
C ASP A 268 -2.68 9.21 8.07
N LEU A 269 -3.18 9.53 6.89
CA LEU A 269 -2.84 8.87 5.64
C LEU A 269 -1.91 9.80 4.85
N ILE A 270 -0.62 9.50 4.90
CA ILE A 270 0.42 10.33 4.27
C ILE A 270 0.97 9.65 3.01
N GLU A 271 1.48 10.44 2.08
CA GLU A 271 2.26 9.93 0.95
C GLU A 271 3.53 9.27 1.45
N PHE A 272 3.92 8.21 0.78
CA PHE A 272 5.12 7.48 1.16
C PHE A 272 6.36 8.14 0.56
N ASP A 273 7.34 8.41 1.41
CA ASP A 273 8.69 8.81 1.01
C ASP A 273 9.67 7.69 1.35
N SER A 274 10.30 7.12 0.32
CA SER A 274 11.21 5.97 0.46
C SER A 274 12.43 6.32 1.31
N ARG A 275 12.97 7.54 1.15
CA ARG A 275 14.18 7.96 1.86
C ARG A 275 13.90 8.26 3.32
N GLU A 276 12.85 9.05 3.60
CA GLU A 276 12.43 9.32 4.99
C GLU A 276 12.13 8.04 5.74
N PHE A 277 11.50 7.07 5.07
CA PHE A 277 11.19 5.78 5.66
C PHE A 277 12.45 4.95 5.96
N ALA A 278 13.39 4.87 5.00
CA ALA A 278 14.66 4.17 5.20
C ALA A 278 15.48 4.79 6.35
N GLU A 279 15.53 6.13 6.44
CA GLU A 279 16.19 6.85 7.55
C GLU A 279 15.54 6.54 8.90
N ALA A 280 14.19 6.53 8.97
CA ALA A 280 13.47 6.22 10.20
C ALA A 280 13.74 4.79 10.72
N ILE A 281 13.83 3.81 9.83
CA ILE A 281 14.19 2.42 10.19
C ILE A 281 15.61 2.32 10.74
N LEU A 282 16.55 3.10 10.23
CA LEU A 282 17.96 3.09 10.72
C LEU A 282 18.12 3.77 12.10
N LEU A 283 17.15 4.57 12.51
CA LEU A 283 17.13 5.25 13.81
C LEU A 283 16.38 4.49 14.91
N SER A 284 15.63 3.44 14.53
CA SER A 284 14.79 2.63 15.45
C SER A 284 15.58 1.47 16.18
#